data_4b6abd5c01f3ac482e3152716e1b4ac3
#
_entry.id   4b6abd5c01f3ac482e3152716e1b4ac3
#
_cell.length_a   1.000
_cell.length_b   1.000
_cell.length_c   1.000
_cell.angle_alpha   90.00
_cell.angle_beta   90.00
_cell.angle_gamma   90.00
#
_symmetry.space_group_name_H-M   'P 1'
#
loop_
_entity.id
_entity.type
_entity.pdbx_description
1 polymer ?
#
loop_
_entity_poly.entity_id
_entity_poly.type
_entity_poly.pdbx_seq_one_letter_code
_entity_poly.pdbx_strand_id
1 'polypeptide(L)'
;IKHFSLPLKNNGALDYALLTHFDTDHIGQNGNLAIEKVGLDYKLTGITHVGNLLNISTLIDRGYPTYDYPTAAKVSGAHISNYKLYVAARDREGKKNEGFVIGSNSQIKLLKDPGSYPTFEVRNIVGNGKIWTGSGTTAKELVPSTASSSEQLNENRCSCGIRITYGNFD
;
A
#
# COMPACT_ATOMS: atom_id res chain seq x y z
N ILE A 1 -9.28 9.02 12.03
CA ILE A 1 -8.77 7.62 12.12
C ILE A 1 -8.65 7.23 13.58
N LYS A 2 -7.91 7.98 14.42
CA LYS A 2 -7.73 7.66 15.85
C LYS A 2 -9.06 7.51 16.61
N HIS A 3 -10.07 8.29 16.29
CA HIS A 3 -11.38 8.21 16.89
C HIS A 3 -12.10 6.89 16.57
N PHE A 4 -11.93 6.37 15.37
CA PHE A 4 -12.55 5.11 14.92
C PHE A 4 -11.73 3.87 15.29
N SER A 5 -10.43 4.02 15.57
CA SER A 5 -9.55 2.91 15.94
C SER A 5 -9.60 2.58 17.45
N LEU A 6 -10.11 3.47 18.29
CA LEU A 6 -10.22 3.24 19.73
C LEU A 6 -11.03 2.00 20.12
N PRO A 7 -12.09 1.60 19.38
CA PRO A 7 -12.79 0.33 19.62
C PRO A 7 -12.07 -0.89 19.02
N LEU A 8 -11.05 -0.69 18.18
CA LEU A 8 -10.27 -1.80 17.64
C LEU A 8 -9.46 -2.42 18.77
N LYS A 9 -9.73 -3.69 19.08
CA LYS A 9 -9.19 -4.39 20.26
C LYS A 9 -7.67 -4.60 20.27
N ASN A 10 -6.92 -4.07 19.32
CA ASN A 10 -5.48 -4.23 19.17
C ASN A 10 -4.70 -3.00 19.65
N ASN A 11 -5.08 -2.41 20.79
CA ASN A 11 -4.44 -1.21 21.34
C ASN A 11 -4.34 -0.05 20.33
N GLY A 12 -5.33 0.08 19.43
CA GLY A 12 -5.32 1.08 18.36
C GLY A 12 -4.37 0.76 17.20
N ALA A 13 -3.92 -0.49 17.06
CA ALA A 13 -3.12 -0.94 15.91
C ALA A 13 -4.00 -1.21 14.69
N LEU A 14 -3.44 -1.01 13.51
CA LEU A 14 -3.96 -1.45 12.22
C LEU A 14 -3.24 -2.74 11.81
N ASP A 15 -3.97 -3.77 11.48
CA ASP A 15 -3.39 -5.03 11.00
C ASP A 15 -2.71 -4.81 9.64
N TYR A 16 -3.38 -4.05 8.76
CA TYR A 16 -2.87 -3.72 7.43
C TYR A 16 -3.09 -2.24 7.10
N ALA A 17 -2.15 -1.69 6.36
CA ALA A 17 -2.33 -0.46 5.60
C ALA A 17 -1.92 -0.75 4.14
N LEU A 18 -2.82 -0.52 3.19
CA LEU A 18 -2.54 -0.60 1.77
C LEU A 18 -2.41 0.81 1.19
N LEU A 19 -1.24 1.09 0.68
CA LEU A 19 -0.97 2.31 -0.07
C LEU A 19 -1.13 2.00 -1.56
N THR A 20 -2.17 2.56 -2.17
CA THR A 20 -2.54 2.19 -3.54
C THR A 20 -1.55 2.70 -4.58
N HIS A 21 -1.05 3.92 -4.42
CA HIS A 21 -0.02 4.54 -5.25
C HIS A 21 0.66 5.70 -4.50
N PHE A 22 1.62 6.39 -5.14
CA PHE A 22 2.54 7.29 -4.45
C PHE A 22 2.32 8.79 -4.74
N ASP A 23 1.16 9.18 -5.24
CA ASP A 23 0.83 10.60 -5.37
C ASP A 23 0.71 11.25 -3.99
N THR A 24 0.94 12.55 -3.93
CA THR A 24 1.05 13.30 -2.66
C THR A 24 -0.24 13.31 -1.84
N ASP A 25 -1.39 13.16 -2.47
CA ASP A 25 -2.69 13.03 -1.83
C ASP A 25 -2.90 11.66 -1.16
N HIS A 26 -2.07 10.66 -1.51
CA HIS A 26 -2.07 9.32 -0.89
C HIS A 26 -0.97 9.15 0.17
N ILE A 27 0.30 9.49 -0.16
CA ILE A 27 1.40 9.27 0.80
C ILE A 27 1.68 10.47 1.70
N GLY A 28 1.15 11.63 1.34
CA GLY A 28 1.41 12.89 2.02
C GLY A 28 2.44 13.76 1.29
N GLN A 29 2.22 15.05 1.37
CA GLN A 29 3.07 16.06 0.75
C GLN A 29 4.24 16.44 1.67
N ASN A 30 5.46 16.37 1.17
CA ASN A 30 6.65 16.85 1.89
C ASN A 30 6.84 18.35 1.65
N GLY A 31 6.01 19.16 2.28
CA GLY A 31 6.02 20.63 2.18
C GLY A 31 5.88 21.26 3.56
N ASN A 32 5.40 22.51 3.60
CA ASN A 32 5.27 23.29 4.83
C ASN A 32 4.34 22.68 5.89
N LEU A 33 3.48 21.74 5.50
CA LEU A 33 2.57 21.04 6.42
C LEU A 33 3.18 19.74 6.97
N ALA A 34 4.34 19.31 6.47
CA ALA A 34 5.03 18.16 6.99
C ALA A 34 5.73 18.50 8.31
N ILE A 35 5.49 17.69 9.34
CA ILE A 35 5.95 17.94 10.70
C ILE A 35 7.30 17.24 10.91
N GLU A 36 8.30 18.00 11.35
CA GLU A 36 9.55 17.44 11.85
C GLU A 36 9.36 16.96 13.29
N LYS A 37 9.86 15.76 13.59
CA LYS A 37 9.82 15.18 14.92
C LYS A 37 11.22 14.71 15.32
N VAL A 38 11.69 15.16 16.46
CA VAL A 38 13.00 14.76 17.01
C VAL A 38 13.08 13.23 17.12
N GLY A 39 14.20 12.67 16.66
CA GLY A 39 14.46 11.23 16.67
C GLY A 39 13.93 10.47 15.43
N LEU A 40 13.29 11.14 14.49
CA LEU A 40 12.92 10.57 13.20
C LEU A 40 13.80 11.14 12.08
N ASP A 41 14.18 10.28 11.14
CA ASP A 41 14.90 10.65 9.92
C ASP A 41 13.95 10.95 8.75
N TYR A 42 12.64 10.99 9.02
CA TYR A 42 11.57 11.35 8.08
C TYR A 42 10.58 12.33 8.71
N LYS A 43 9.87 13.06 7.86
CA LYS A 43 8.83 14.01 8.31
C LYS A 43 7.47 13.30 8.40
N LEU A 44 6.64 13.77 9.33
CA LEU A 44 5.28 13.27 9.52
C LEU A 44 4.33 13.97 8.55
N THR A 45 3.81 13.22 7.59
CA THR A 45 2.81 13.66 6.61
C THR A 45 2.05 12.46 6.06
N GLY A 46 0.78 12.55 5.75
CA GLY A 46 0.00 11.43 5.21
C GLY A 46 0.22 10.13 5.98
N ILE A 47 0.64 9.08 5.28
CA ILE A 47 0.82 7.73 5.85
C ILE A 47 1.89 7.68 6.95
N THR A 48 2.95 8.49 6.88
CA THR A 48 3.98 8.53 7.91
C THR A 48 3.44 9.11 9.22
N HIS A 49 2.52 10.07 9.13
CA HIS A 49 1.82 10.62 10.30
C HIS A 49 0.84 9.59 10.88
N VAL A 50 0.10 8.88 10.03
CA VAL A 50 -0.77 7.78 10.48
C VAL A 50 0.04 6.72 11.22
N GLY A 51 1.17 6.28 10.66
CA GLY A 51 2.04 5.30 11.29
C GLY A 51 2.73 5.76 12.58
N ASN A 52 2.85 7.09 12.79
CA ASN A 52 3.31 7.65 14.06
C ASN A 52 2.20 7.68 15.13
N LEU A 53 0.94 7.78 14.73
CA LEU A 53 -0.21 7.81 15.64
C LEU A 53 -0.75 6.42 15.96
N LEU A 54 -0.67 5.50 15.01
CA LEU A 54 -1.19 4.14 15.10
C LEU A 54 -0.08 3.17 14.72
N ASN A 55 0.00 2.06 15.45
CA ASN A 55 0.87 0.98 15.01
C ASN A 55 0.26 0.32 13.76
N ILE A 56 1.02 0.25 12.66
CA ILE A 56 0.67 -0.47 11.44
C ILE A 56 1.46 -1.78 11.45
N SER A 57 0.78 -2.91 11.57
CA SER A 57 1.44 -4.23 11.61
C SER A 57 2.08 -4.56 10.27
N THR A 58 1.31 -4.51 9.18
CA THR A 58 1.83 -4.74 7.82
C THR A 58 1.49 -3.56 6.92
N LEU A 59 2.51 -2.95 6.35
CA LEU A 59 2.36 -1.92 5.32
C LEU A 59 2.58 -2.57 3.95
N ILE A 60 1.63 -2.40 3.06
CA ILE A 60 1.65 -2.94 1.70
C ILE A 60 1.65 -1.77 0.72
N ASP A 61 2.55 -1.79 -0.23
CA ASP A 61 2.59 -0.81 -1.32
C ASP A 61 2.98 -1.44 -2.66
N ARG A 62 2.88 -0.68 -3.73
CA ARG A 62 3.14 -1.16 -5.07
C ARG A 62 4.61 -1.29 -5.45
N GLY A 63 5.54 -0.73 -4.69
CA GLY A 63 6.94 -0.56 -5.07
C GLY A 63 7.97 -1.24 -4.20
N TYR A 64 7.61 -1.64 -2.97
CA TYR A 64 8.53 -2.30 -2.06
C TYR A 64 9.12 -3.59 -2.68
N PRO A 65 10.41 -3.90 -2.54
CA PRO A 65 11.40 -3.14 -1.76
C PRO A 65 12.20 -2.11 -2.58
N THR A 66 12.17 -2.14 -3.91
CA THR A 66 13.12 -1.40 -4.76
C THR A 66 12.63 -0.04 -5.23
N TYR A 67 11.31 0.11 -5.40
CA TYR A 67 10.67 1.35 -5.89
C TYR A 67 11.07 1.80 -7.30
N ASP A 68 11.58 0.89 -8.12
CA ASP A 68 12.10 1.13 -9.46
C ASP A 68 11.23 0.56 -10.58
N TYR A 69 10.15 -0.10 -10.21
CA TYR A 69 9.22 -0.72 -11.15
C TYR A 69 7.80 -0.15 -11.01
N PRO A 70 7.06 -0.03 -12.10
CA PRO A 70 7.54 -0.11 -13.48
C PRO A 70 8.43 1.08 -13.83
N THR A 71 9.42 0.88 -14.67
CA THR A 71 10.41 1.92 -15.02
C THR A 71 9.76 3.20 -15.55
N ALA A 72 8.69 3.06 -16.35
CA ALA A 72 7.95 4.20 -16.92
C ALA A 72 7.25 5.08 -15.85
N ALA A 73 6.93 4.49 -14.70
CA ALA A 73 6.30 5.18 -13.57
C ALA A 73 7.22 5.17 -12.34
N LYS A 74 8.53 5.27 -12.57
CA LYS A 74 9.51 5.32 -11.49
C LYS A 74 9.27 6.54 -10.62
N VAL A 75 9.02 6.25 -9.36
CA VAL A 75 8.72 7.31 -8.39
C VAL A 75 9.97 8.07 -7.96
N SER A 76 9.85 9.38 -7.96
CA SER A 76 10.91 10.30 -7.54
C SER A 76 10.33 11.54 -6.87
N GLY A 77 11.19 12.32 -6.24
CA GLY A 77 10.81 13.55 -5.56
C GLY A 77 10.88 13.46 -4.03
N ALA A 78 10.76 14.61 -3.39
CA ALA A 78 10.97 14.74 -1.95
C ALA A 78 9.96 13.94 -1.10
N HIS A 79 8.72 13.83 -1.55
CA HIS A 79 7.67 13.05 -0.88
C HIS A 79 8.00 11.55 -0.89
N ILE A 80 8.51 11.03 -2.02
CA ILE A 80 8.96 9.63 -2.13
C ILE A 80 10.20 9.38 -1.28
N SER A 81 11.17 10.28 -1.30
CA SER A 81 12.36 10.15 -0.46
C SER A 81 11.98 10.08 1.02
N ASN A 82 11.06 10.92 1.45
CA ASN A 82 10.52 10.91 2.81
C ASN A 82 9.80 9.59 3.15
N TYR A 83 8.98 9.10 2.23
CA TYR A 83 8.29 7.82 2.41
C TYR A 83 9.27 6.64 2.51
N LYS A 84 10.30 6.60 1.65
CA LYS A 84 11.34 5.56 1.71
C LYS A 84 12.11 5.57 3.02
N LEU A 85 12.41 6.74 3.60
CA LEU A 85 13.01 6.85 4.93
C LEU A 85 12.10 6.25 6.00
N TYR A 86 10.80 6.51 5.94
CA TYR A 86 9.82 5.89 6.84
C TYR A 86 9.79 4.37 6.70
N VAL A 87 9.76 3.83 5.48
CA VAL A 87 9.80 2.38 5.24
C VAL A 87 11.08 1.77 5.80
N ALA A 88 12.24 2.40 5.55
CA ALA A 88 13.52 1.95 6.10
C ALA A 88 13.55 2.00 7.63
N ALA A 89 12.91 2.99 8.26
CA ALA A 89 12.76 3.03 9.72
C ALA A 89 11.93 1.85 10.22
N ARG A 90 10.83 1.53 9.54
CA ARG A 90 10.00 0.35 9.86
C ARG A 90 10.78 -0.96 9.75
N ASP A 91 11.61 -1.11 8.69
CA ASP A 91 12.47 -2.29 8.52
C ASP A 91 13.47 -2.42 9.69
N ARG A 92 14.10 -1.31 10.11
CA ARG A 92 15.00 -1.29 11.27
C ARG A 92 14.30 -1.66 12.59
N GLU A 93 13.01 -1.35 12.71
CA GLU A 93 12.17 -1.70 13.86
C GLU A 93 11.60 -3.13 13.77
N GLY A 94 11.92 -3.89 12.73
CA GLY A 94 11.39 -5.23 12.50
C GLY A 94 9.90 -5.27 12.14
N LYS A 95 9.32 -4.16 11.71
CA LYS A 95 7.94 -4.06 11.24
C LYS A 95 7.83 -4.56 9.80
N LYS A 96 6.71 -5.16 9.48
CA LYS A 96 6.51 -5.79 8.18
C LYS A 96 6.17 -4.77 7.09
N ASN A 97 6.94 -4.80 5.99
CA ASN A 97 6.65 -4.10 4.75
C ASN A 97 6.58 -5.13 3.62
N GLU A 98 5.63 -4.99 2.70
CA GLU A 98 5.43 -5.91 1.57
C GLU A 98 5.13 -5.17 0.28
N GLY A 99 5.67 -5.69 -0.83
CA GLY A 99 5.22 -5.31 -2.16
C GLY A 99 3.87 -5.96 -2.48
N PHE A 100 2.99 -5.23 -3.15
CA PHE A 100 1.67 -5.72 -3.55
C PHE A 100 1.79 -6.85 -4.59
N VAL A 101 1.26 -8.02 -4.28
CA VAL A 101 1.30 -9.22 -5.14
C VAL A 101 -0.04 -9.42 -5.82
N ILE A 102 -0.11 -9.14 -7.13
CA ILE A 102 -1.33 -9.33 -7.94
C ILE A 102 -1.73 -10.81 -7.93
N GLY A 103 -3.03 -11.07 -7.79
CA GLY A 103 -3.61 -12.42 -7.72
C GLY A 103 -3.55 -13.05 -6.34
N SER A 104 -2.78 -12.49 -5.39
CA SER A 104 -2.73 -13.02 -4.02
C SER A 104 -4.07 -12.85 -3.31
N ASN A 105 -4.50 -13.90 -2.62
CA ASN A 105 -5.58 -13.87 -1.63
C ASN A 105 -5.09 -14.22 -0.23
N SER A 106 -3.79 -14.21 -0.04
CA SER A 106 -3.16 -14.54 1.25
C SER A 106 -2.40 -13.37 1.87
N GLN A 107 -2.24 -12.26 1.14
CA GLN A 107 -1.50 -11.09 1.60
C GLN A 107 -2.30 -10.25 2.59
N ILE A 108 -3.61 -10.11 2.37
CA ILE A 108 -4.53 -9.44 3.28
C ILE A 108 -5.57 -10.48 3.74
N LYS A 109 -5.62 -10.75 5.04
CA LYS A 109 -6.49 -11.77 5.63
C LYS A 109 -7.27 -11.22 6.80
N LEU A 110 -8.45 -11.77 7.03
CA LEU A 110 -9.14 -11.58 8.30
C LEU A 110 -8.35 -12.31 9.40
N LEU A 111 -7.80 -11.56 10.35
CA LEU A 111 -6.96 -12.12 11.42
C LEU A 111 -7.78 -12.50 12.65
N LYS A 112 -8.91 -11.81 12.88
CA LYS A 112 -9.75 -12.09 14.03
C LYS A 112 -10.88 -13.05 13.65
N ASP A 113 -10.88 -14.21 14.27
CA ASP A 113 -11.93 -15.23 14.15
C ASP A 113 -12.26 -15.60 12.69
N PRO A 114 -11.25 -15.95 11.85
CA PRO A 114 -11.47 -16.25 10.44
C PRO A 114 -12.39 -17.47 10.24
N GLY A 115 -12.47 -18.38 11.22
CA GLY A 115 -13.34 -19.56 11.17
C GLY A 115 -14.82 -19.22 11.15
N SER A 116 -15.23 -18.12 11.77
CA SER A 116 -16.62 -17.63 11.74
C SER A 116 -17.00 -16.95 10.42
N TYR A 117 -16.02 -16.67 9.56
CA TYR A 117 -16.20 -15.95 8.31
C TYR A 117 -15.54 -16.68 7.12
N PRO A 118 -15.90 -17.94 6.85
CA PRO A 118 -15.16 -18.81 5.91
C PRO A 118 -15.22 -18.33 4.46
N THR A 119 -16.17 -17.47 4.11
CA THR A 119 -16.32 -16.91 2.74
C THR A 119 -15.66 -15.56 2.58
N PHE A 120 -15.04 -15.00 3.65
CA PHE A 120 -14.32 -13.73 3.52
C PHE A 120 -13.01 -13.93 2.77
N GLU A 121 -12.86 -13.20 1.70
CA GLU A 121 -11.60 -13.15 0.93
C GLU A 121 -11.28 -11.71 0.52
N VAL A 122 -10.00 -11.35 0.60
CA VAL A 122 -9.44 -10.17 -0.07
C VAL A 122 -8.49 -10.65 -1.14
N ARG A 123 -8.78 -10.32 -2.39
CA ARG A 123 -7.94 -10.66 -3.54
C ARG A 123 -7.36 -9.43 -4.19
N ASN A 124 -6.08 -9.46 -4.43
CA ASN A 124 -5.35 -8.42 -5.15
C ASN A 124 -5.61 -8.55 -6.65
N ILE A 125 -6.27 -7.58 -7.27
CA ILE A 125 -6.75 -7.69 -8.66
C ILE A 125 -5.85 -6.96 -9.65
N VAL A 126 -5.43 -5.74 -9.35
CA VAL A 126 -4.72 -4.87 -10.28
C VAL A 126 -3.63 -4.10 -9.56
N GLY A 127 -2.53 -3.80 -10.24
CA GLY A 127 -1.46 -2.96 -9.74
C GLY A 127 -0.33 -2.84 -10.78
N ASN A 128 0.41 -1.75 -10.73
CA ASN A 128 1.56 -1.53 -11.63
C ASN A 128 1.23 -1.73 -13.13
N GLY A 129 0.02 -1.32 -13.55
CA GLY A 129 -0.42 -1.47 -14.93
C GLY A 129 -0.72 -2.90 -15.37
N LYS A 130 -0.86 -3.82 -14.44
CA LYS A 130 -1.19 -5.25 -14.70
C LYS A 130 -2.48 -5.64 -14.01
N ILE A 131 -3.17 -6.62 -14.58
CA ILE A 131 -4.39 -7.22 -14.00
C ILE A 131 -4.24 -8.72 -13.82
N TRP A 132 -4.79 -9.24 -12.74
CA TRP A 132 -4.90 -10.67 -12.49
C TRP A 132 -5.69 -11.40 -13.59
N THR A 133 -5.22 -12.56 -14.00
CA THR A 133 -5.83 -13.35 -15.10
C THR A 133 -6.91 -14.34 -14.64
N GLY A 134 -7.18 -14.41 -13.33
CA GLY A 134 -8.10 -15.37 -12.75
C GLY A 134 -7.44 -16.67 -12.25
N SER A 135 -6.14 -16.84 -12.40
CA SER A 135 -5.43 -18.06 -12.01
C SER A 135 -4.15 -17.76 -11.23
N GLY A 136 -3.99 -18.38 -10.06
CA GLY A 136 -2.82 -18.23 -9.19
C GLY A 136 -2.47 -16.76 -8.96
N THR A 137 -1.21 -16.38 -9.17
CA THR A 137 -0.72 -15.00 -9.16
C THR A 137 -0.35 -14.51 -10.56
N THR A 138 -0.89 -15.15 -11.60
CA THR A 138 -0.61 -14.77 -12.98
C THR A 138 -1.29 -13.46 -13.31
N ALA A 139 -0.53 -12.53 -13.88
CA ALA A 139 -1.03 -11.22 -14.30
C ALA A 139 -0.69 -10.94 -15.77
N LYS A 140 -1.49 -10.13 -16.43
CA LYS A 140 -1.26 -9.62 -17.78
C LYS A 140 -1.17 -8.10 -17.79
N GLU A 141 -0.40 -7.56 -18.74
CA GLU A 141 -0.28 -6.13 -18.95
C GLU A 141 -1.63 -5.53 -19.39
N LEU A 142 -1.98 -4.38 -18.81
CA LEU A 142 -3.09 -3.53 -19.24
C LEU A 142 -2.63 -2.45 -20.21
N VAL A 143 -1.39 -2.00 -20.09
CA VAL A 143 -0.79 -0.98 -20.93
C VAL A 143 0.32 -1.63 -21.74
N PRO A 144 0.15 -1.78 -23.07
CA PRO A 144 1.18 -2.36 -23.93
C PRO A 144 2.47 -1.52 -23.92
N SER A 145 3.62 -2.18 -24.11
CA SER A 145 4.92 -1.50 -24.25
C SER A 145 4.97 -0.54 -25.44
N THR A 146 4.09 -0.74 -26.42
CA THR A 146 3.91 0.10 -27.62
C THR A 146 2.92 1.25 -27.44
N ALA A 147 2.40 1.44 -26.23
CA ALA A 147 1.43 2.50 -25.94
C ALA A 147 2.04 3.90 -26.23
N SER A 148 1.21 4.81 -26.74
CA SER A 148 1.59 6.21 -26.95
C SER A 148 1.97 6.88 -25.64
N SER A 149 2.67 8.00 -25.68
CA SER A 149 3.10 8.73 -24.48
C SER A 149 1.96 9.10 -23.54
N SER A 150 0.76 9.39 -24.08
CA SER A 150 -0.45 9.68 -23.30
C SER A 150 -1.06 8.43 -22.65
N GLU A 151 -0.75 7.25 -23.18
CA GLU A 151 -1.26 5.96 -22.71
C GLU A 151 -0.27 5.21 -21.81
N GLN A 152 0.98 5.69 -21.73
CA GLN A 152 2.01 5.09 -20.89
C GLN A 152 1.61 5.06 -19.41
N LEU A 153 2.26 4.18 -18.67
CA LEU A 153 2.08 4.08 -17.22
C LEU A 153 2.50 5.39 -16.55
N ASN A 154 1.62 5.92 -15.73
CA ASN A 154 1.86 6.97 -14.77
C ASN A 154 1.51 6.47 -13.37
N GLU A 155 1.69 7.28 -12.34
CA GLU A 155 1.47 6.88 -10.96
C GLU A 155 0.03 6.38 -10.72
N ASN A 156 -0.97 7.12 -11.19
CA ASN A 156 -2.38 6.73 -11.04
C ASN A 156 -2.72 5.38 -11.73
N ARG A 157 -2.13 5.12 -12.91
CA ARG A 157 -2.32 3.84 -13.63
C ARG A 157 -1.60 2.66 -12.98
N CYS A 158 -0.72 2.93 -12.02
CA CYS A 158 -0.05 1.91 -11.22
C CYS A 158 -0.80 1.57 -9.95
N SER A 159 -1.94 2.19 -9.68
CA SER A 159 -2.72 1.98 -8.46
C SER A 159 -3.02 0.51 -8.18
N CYS A 160 -2.86 0.13 -6.92
CA CYS A 160 -3.30 -1.17 -6.42
C CYS A 160 -4.81 -1.18 -6.22
N GLY A 161 -5.46 -2.23 -6.70
CA GLY A 161 -6.88 -2.49 -6.48
C GLY A 161 -7.10 -3.89 -5.96
N ILE A 162 -8.04 -4.01 -5.03
CA ILE A 162 -8.44 -5.26 -4.40
C ILE A 162 -9.92 -5.54 -4.65
N ARG A 163 -10.29 -6.83 -4.57
CA ARG A 163 -11.68 -7.27 -4.46
C ARG A 163 -11.88 -7.87 -3.07
N ILE A 164 -12.97 -7.51 -2.43
CA ILE A 164 -13.38 -8.08 -1.14
C ILE A 164 -14.68 -8.85 -1.38
N THR A 165 -14.67 -10.14 -1.05
CA THR A 165 -15.86 -11.00 -1.10
C THR A 165 -16.25 -11.45 0.30
N TYR A 166 -17.54 -11.52 0.56
CA TYR A 166 -18.09 -12.06 1.80
C TYR A 166 -19.53 -12.57 1.60
N GLY A 167 -19.72 -13.85 1.69
CA GLY A 167 -21.02 -14.47 1.39
C GLY A 167 -21.42 -14.19 -0.07
N ASN A 168 -22.57 -13.54 -0.26
CA ASN A 168 -23.08 -13.13 -1.57
C ASN A 168 -22.67 -11.69 -1.97
N PHE A 169 -21.86 -11.04 -1.15
CA PHE A 169 -21.30 -9.71 -1.46
C PHE A 169 -19.98 -9.86 -2.20
N ASP A 170 -19.83 -9.11 -3.32
CA ASP A 170 -18.61 -9.07 -4.15
C ASP A 170 -18.35 -7.65 -4.67
#